data_94a8fb476d8cf983b5b4191c3f30844d
#
_entry.id   94a8fb476d8cf983b5b4191c3f30844d
#
_cell.length_a   1.000
_cell.length_b   1.000
_cell.length_c   1.000
_cell.angle_alpha   90.00
_cell.angle_beta   90.00
_cell.angle_gamma   90.00
#
_symmetry.space_group_name_H-M   'P 1'
#
loop_
_entity.id
_entity.type
_entity.pdbx_description
1 polymer ?
#
loop_
_entity_poly.entity_id
_entity_poly.type
_entity_poly.pdbx_seq_one_letter_code
_entity_poly.pdbx_strand_id
1 'polypeptide(L)'
;MLSSPEWLALEVKYPDRLTAFYDAFLELDVLEERDGETVLAAGETELRLRAPGDVPRGGLHTHYALTVPDSEYDDWHDQLGERFDLVEHTFGDARSLYFYDPEGNCVELGERPLKAQSSGVTGLFELVLEVEQLDGAVEFYERLGFETVDDGREEGRVRLTTGKFDLELWSPRLGIADARGGVHVDFGVVTDDPSSVAREVADDALSVTSVKDGVRIRDPDGHYVTLVG
;
A
#
# COMPACT_ATOMS: atom_id res chain seq x y z
N MET A 1 9.78 -2.25 17.25
CA MET A 1 8.51 -2.91 16.84
C MET A 1 7.95 -2.14 15.64
N LEU A 2 7.39 -2.83 14.62
CA LEU A 2 6.74 -2.14 13.51
C LEU A 2 5.47 -1.42 13.99
N SER A 3 5.12 -0.30 13.34
CA SER A 3 3.95 0.48 13.75
C SER A 3 3.08 0.88 12.56
N SER A 4 3.15 2.12 12.11
CA SER A 4 2.29 2.65 11.04
C SER A 4 3.01 2.62 9.69
N PRO A 5 2.26 2.60 8.58
CA PRO A 5 2.84 2.91 7.28
C PRO A 5 3.23 4.39 7.25
N GLU A 6 4.33 4.69 6.59
CA GLU A 6 4.80 6.06 6.38
C GLU A 6 4.47 6.52 4.96
N TRP A 7 4.72 5.67 3.98
CA TRP A 7 4.39 5.93 2.58
C TRP A 7 4.14 4.66 1.77
N LEU A 8 3.47 4.83 0.64
CA LEU A 8 3.51 3.95 -0.51
C LEU A 8 4.07 4.71 -1.71
N ALA A 9 5.07 4.17 -2.38
CA ALA A 9 5.63 4.74 -3.59
C ALA A 9 5.25 3.89 -4.80
N LEU A 10 4.55 4.49 -5.76
CA LEU A 10 4.17 3.88 -7.03
C LEU A 10 5.14 4.32 -8.13
N GLU A 11 5.53 3.38 -9.04
CA GLU A 11 6.15 3.78 -10.29
C GLU A 11 5.07 4.24 -11.27
N VAL A 12 5.17 5.46 -11.74
CA VAL A 12 4.19 6.06 -12.64
C VAL A 12 4.89 6.64 -13.87
N LYS A 13 4.32 6.39 -15.04
CA LYS A 13 4.90 6.88 -16.30
C LYS A 13 4.71 8.38 -16.49
N TYR A 14 3.61 8.91 -15.99
CA TYR A 14 3.19 10.29 -16.16
C TYR A 14 2.83 10.93 -14.81
N PRO A 15 3.82 11.31 -13.96
CA PRO A 15 3.56 11.85 -12.61
C PRO A 15 2.54 12.99 -12.59
N ASP A 16 2.67 13.99 -13.46
CA ASP A 16 1.75 15.14 -13.49
C ASP A 16 0.29 14.72 -13.74
N ARG A 17 0.08 13.71 -14.60
CA ARG A 17 -1.26 13.19 -14.89
C ARG A 17 -1.85 12.47 -13.67
N LEU A 18 -1.03 11.68 -12.98
CA LEU A 18 -1.45 10.96 -11.78
C LEU A 18 -1.68 11.93 -10.62
N THR A 19 -0.81 12.93 -10.44
CA THR A 19 -1.00 14.00 -9.46
C THR A 19 -2.35 14.68 -9.66
N ALA A 20 -2.64 15.13 -10.90
CA ALA A 20 -3.93 15.75 -11.22
C ALA A 20 -5.13 14.80 -11.01
N PHE A 21 -4.95 13.49 -11.19
CA PHE A 21 -5.98 12.48 -10.92
C PHE A 21 -6.26 12.36 -9.42
N TYR A 22 -5.24 12.16 -8.61
CA TYR A 22 -5.41 11.98 -7.16
C TYR A 22 -5.90 13.28 -6.47
N ASP A 23 -5.45 14.44 -6.91
CA ASP A 23 -6.00 15.73 -6.46
C ASP A 23 -7.49 15.86 -6.81
N ALA A 24 -7.86 15.63 -8.07
CA ALA A 24 -9.24 15.85 -8.55
C ALA A 24 -10.27 14.84 -8.02
N PHE A 25 -9.87 13.59 -7.75
CA PHE A 25 -10.80 12.50 -7.44
C PHE A 25 -10.68 11.96 -6.02
N LEU A 26 -9.53 12.11 -5.36
CA LEU A 26 -9.32 11.71 -3.97
C LEU A 26 -8.94 12.87 -3.06
N GLU A 27 -8.91 14.09 -3.60
CA GLU A 27 -8.61 15.32 -2.84
C GLU A 27 -7.25 15.25 -2.11
N LEU A 28 -6.25 14.58 -2.72
CA LEU A 28 -4.93 14.46 -2.14
C LEU A 28 -4.07 15.67 -2.48
N ASP A 29 -3.78 16.50 -1.50
CA ASP A 29 -2.92 17.67 -1.64
C ASP A 29 -1.47 17.29 -1.96
N VAL A 30 -0.82 18.10 -2.83
CA VAL A 30 0.63 17.99 -3.08
C VAL A 30 1.39 18.53 -1.88
N LEU A 31 2.18 17.69 -1.23
CA LEU A 31 3.07 18.07 -0.13
C LEU A 31 4.42 18.57 -0.64
N GLU A 32 4.98 17.88 -1.62
CA GLU A 32 6.31 18.17 -2.16
C GLU A 32 6.44 17.68 -3.60
N GLU A 33 7.14 18.46 -4.42
CA GLU A 33 7.62 18.06 -5.74
C GLU A 33 9.14 17.96 -5.69
N ARG A 34 9.66 16.80 -6.06
CA ARG A 34 11.09 16.51 -6.16
C ARG A 34 11.43 16.12 -7.60
N ASP A 35 12.72 16.08 -7.93
CA ASP A 35 13.14 15.60 -9.24
C ASP A 35 12.72 14.13 -9.44
N GLY A 36 11.76 13.90 -10.34
CA GLY A 36 11.21 12.58 -10.65
C GLY A 36 10.23 12.00 -9.61
N GLU A 37 9.80 12.77 -8.60
CA GLU A 37 8.84 12.31 -7.59
C GLU A 37 7.90 13.43 -7.16
N THR A 38 6.60 13.12 -7.08
CA THR A 38 5.59 13.95 -6.41
C THR A 38 5.09 13.23 -5.17
N VAL A 39 5.04 13.93 -4.04
CA VAL A 39 4.55 13.43 -2.76
C VAL A 39 3.17 14.01 -2.49
N LEU A 40 2.18 13.16 -2.28
CA LEU A 40 0.79 13.51 -1.99
C LEU A 40 0.44 13.16 -0.54
N ALA A 41 -0.39 13.99 0.08
CA ALA A 41 -0.97 13.74 1.40
C ALA A 41 -2.10 12.71 1.29
N ALA A 42 -1.88 11.49 1.76
CA ALA A 42 -2.94 10.49 1.93
C ALA A 42 -3.25 10.35 3.44
N GLY A 43 -3.80 11.42 4.03
CA GLY A 43 -4.07 11.51 5.46
C GLY A 43 -2.80 11.48 6.32
N GLU A 44 -2.65 10.47 7.19
CA GLU A 44 -1.45 10.26 8.02
C GLU A 44 -0.30 9.57 7.25
N THR A 45 -0.48 9.25 5.96
CA THR A 45 0.45 8.52 5.10
C THR A 45 0.76 9.35 3.86
N GLU A 46 1.89 9.12 3.22
CA GLU A 46 2.22 9.72 1.93
C GLU A 46 1.97 8.74 0.78
N LEU A 47 1.38 9.21 -0.32
CA LEU A 47 1.41 8.53 -1.60
C LEU A 47 2.46 9.20 -2.48
N ARG A 48 3.51 8.46 -2.84
CA ARG A 48 4.62 8.96 -3.63
C ARG A 48 4.52 8.47 -5.07
N LEU A 49 4.46 9.39 -6.01
CA LEU A 49 4.40 9.10 -7.44
C LEU A 49 5.78 9.29 -8.03
N ARG A 50 6.46 8.22 -8.39
CA ARG A 50 7.84 8.22 -8.93
C ARG A 50 7.88 7.94 -10.41
N ALA A 51 8.51 8.84 -11.18
CA ALA A 51 8.87 8.54 -12.55
C ALA A 51 9.90 7.38 -12.60
N PRO A 52 9.90 6.57 -13.69
CA PRO A 52 10.93 5.56 -13.89
C PRO A 52 12.34 6.17 -13.81
N GLY A 53 13.21 5.58 -13.00
CA GLY A 53 14.54 6.11 -12.72
C GLY A 53 15.53 5.03 -12.28
N ASP A 54 16.53 5.43 -11.50
CA ASP A 54 17.62 4.55 -11.06
C ASP A 54 17.19 3.57 -9.94
N VAL A 55 16.04 3.79 -9.30
CA VAL A 55 15.50 2.85 -8.32
C VAL A 55 14.85 1.70 -9.07
N PRO A 56 15.32 0.46 -8.88
CA PRO A 56 14.70 -0.69 -9.51
C PRO A 56 13.23 -0.80 -9.14
N ARG A 57 12.41 -1.31 -10.04
CA ARG A 57 11.04 -1.65 -9.75
C ARG A 57 10.97 -2.63 -8.60
N GLY A 58 10.04 -2.42 -7.70
CA GLY A 58 9.58 -3.39 -6.74
C GLY A 58 8.75 -4.49 -7.39
N GLY A 59 8.01 -5.23 -6.59
CA GLY A 59 7.12 -6.28 -7.09
C GLY A 59 5.78 -5.75 -7.58
N LEU A 60 4.92 -6.68 -7.94
CA LEU A 60 3.53 -6.40 -8.29
C LEU A 60 2.68 -6.29 -7.03
N HIS A 61 1.74 -5.35 -7.03
CA HIS A 61 0.64 -5.31 -6.05
C HIS A 61 -0.69 -5.57 -6.75
N THR A 62 -1.63 -6.20 -6.07
CA THR A 62 -2.97 -6.37 -6.62
C THR A 62 -3.77 -5.08 -6.43
N HIS A 63 -3.75 -4.53 -5.24
CA HIS A 63 -4.31 -3.22 -4.92
C HIS A 63 -3.63 -2.64 -3.68
N TYR A 64 -3.92 -1.39 -3.40
CA TYR A 64 -3.64 -0.73 -2.13
C TYR A 64 -4.91 -0.01 -1.66
N ALA A 65 -5.05 0.11 -0.35
CA ALA A 65 -6.29 0.53 0.27
C ALA A 65 -6.13 1.78 1.15
N LEU A 66 -6.93 2.79 0.85
CA LEU A 66 -7.00 4.04 1.57
C LEU A 66 -8.26 4.07 2.45
N THR A 67 -8.14 4.63 3.63
CA THR A 67 -9.24 4.77 4.58
C THR A 67 -10.02 6.04 4.36
N VAL A 68 -11.35 5.93 4.34
CA VAL A 68 -12.28 7.06 4.44
C VAL A 68 -13.23 6.86 5.63
N PRO A 69 -13.76 7.94 6.24
CA PRO A 69 -14.77 7.82 7.27
C PRO A 69 -16.03 7.12 6.77
N ASP A 70 -16.61 6.23 7.57
CA ASP A 70 -17.88 5.56 7.27
C ASP A 70 -19.03 6.55 7.00
N SER A 71 -18.99 7.71 7.64
CA SER A 71 -19.96 8.80 7.44
C SER A 71 -19.88 9.48 6.06
N GLU A 72 -18.77 9.32 5.32
CA GLU A 72 -18.55 9.93 4.00
C GLU A 72 -18.55 8.89 2.87
N TYR A 73 -18.65 7.60 3.18
CA TYR A 73 -18.52 6.52 2.20
C TYR A 73 -19.55 6.61 1.06
N ASP A 74 -20.82 6.91 1.37
CA ASP A 74 -21.86 7.02 0.34
C ASP A 74 -21.62 8.23 -0.58
N ASP A 75 -21.07 9.32 -0.06
CA ASP A 75 -20.71 10.50 -0.86
C ASP A 75 -19.53 10.15 -1.81
N TRP A 76 -18.53 9.40 -1.33
CA TRP A 76 -17.43 8.87 -2.15
C TRP A 76 -17.93 7.93 -3.24
N HIS A 77 -18.85 7.00 -2.89
CA HIS A 77 -19.45 6.09 -3.86
C HIS A 77 -20.15 6.86 -4.99
N ASP A 78 -21.00 7.83 -4.65
CA ASP A 78 -21.75 8.60 -5.63
C ASP A 78 -20.82 9.44 -6.51
N GLN A 79 -19.86 10.16 -5.90
CA GLN A 79 -18.90 11.01 -6.62
C GLN A 79 -18.03 10.20 -7.61
N LEU A 80 -17.45 9.11 -7.15
CA LEU A 80 -16.59 8.28 -7.99
C LEU A 80 -17.39 7.50 -9.05
N GLY A 81 -18.60 7.05 -8.70
CA GLY A 81 -19.49 6.33 -9.61
C GLY A 81 -19.96 7.14 -10.82
N GLU A 82 -19.90 8.49 -10.75
CA GLU A 82 -20.12 9.35 -11.91
C GLU A 82 -19.02 9.25 -12.98
N ARG A 83 -17.86 8.71 -12.65
CA ARG A 83 -16.63 8.75 -13.47
C ARG A 83 -15.99 7.41 -13.73
N PHE A 84 -16.16 6.46 -12.82
CA PHE A 84 -15.49 5.17 -12.83
C PHE A 84 -16.50 4.02 -12.76
N ASP A 85 -16.13 2.91 -13.37
CA ASP A 85 -16.80 1.63 -13.13
C ASP A 85 -16.33 1.11 -11.77
N LEU A 86 -17.17 1.26 -10.73
CA LEU A 86 -16.86 0.84 -9.38
C LEU A 86 -17.22 -0.62 -9.16
N VAL A 87 -16.37 -1.32 -8.40
CA VAL A 87 -16.70 -2.61 -7.80
C VAL A 87 -16.80 -2.41 -6.31
N GLU A 88 -17.92 -2.82 -5.70
CA GLU A 88 -18.11 -2.75 -4.26
C GLU A 88 -18.08 -4.14 -3.64
N HIS A 89 -17.36 -4.28 -2.53
CA HIS A 89 -17.38 -5.47 -1.69
C HIS A 89 -17.67 -5.10 -0.24
N THR A 90 -18.27 -6.05 0.49
CA THR A 90 -18.56 -5.92 1.92
C THR A 90 -17.79 -6.99 2.69
N PHE A 91 -17.02 -6.58 3.69
CA PHE A 91 -16.21 -7.42 4.56
C PHE A 91 -16.72 -7.28 6.01
N GLY A 92 -17.54 -8.23 6.46
CA GLY A 92 -18.27 -8.09 7.72
C GLY A 92 -19.23 -6.88 7.67
N ASP A 93 -18.98 -5.88 8.50
CA ASP A 93 -19.78 -4.64 8.54
C ASP A 93 -19.12 -3.49 7.77
N ALA A 94 -17.95 -3.68 7.13
CA ALA A 94 -17.23 -2.65 6.41
C ALA A 94 -17.37 -2.84 4.89
N ARG A 95 -17.53 -1.73 4.16
CA ARG A 95 -17.62 -1.71 2.70
C ARG A 95 -16.32 -1.15 2.11
N SER A 96 -16.00 -1.58 0.91
CA SER A 96 -14.86 -1.08 0.14
C SER A 96 -15.23 -0.92 -1.32
N LEU A 97 -14.79 0.19 -1.92
CA LEU A 97 -14.88 0.51 -3.34
C LEU A 97 -13.56 0.24 -4.03
N TYR A 98 -13.62 -0.32 -5.23
CA TYR A 98 -12.45 -0.56 -6.07
C TYR A 98 -12.61 0.13 -7.42
N PHE A 99 -11.58 0.81 -7.86
CA PHE A 99 -11.48 1.44 -9.18
C PHE A 99 -10.02 1.51 -9.63
N TYR A 100 -9.79 1.88 -10.90
CA TYR A 100 -8.45 1.98 -11.45
C TYR A 100 -8.06 3.42 -11.72
N ASP A 101 -6.81 3.75 -11.36
CA ASP A 101 -6.20 4.99 -11.79
C ASP A 101 -5.81 4.94 -13.29
N PRO A 102 -5.42 6.08 -13.91
CA PRO A 102 -5.06 6.13 -15.32
C PRO A 102 -3.87 5.27 -15.76
N GLU A 103 -3.08 4.73 -14.83
CA GLU A 103 -1.95 3.85 -15.11
C GLU A 103 -2.23 2.38 -14.75
N GLY A 104 -3.45 2.10 -14.28
CA GLY A 104 -3.92 0.75 -14.00
C GLY A 104 -3.61 0.26 -12.60
N ASN A 105 -3.25 1.15 -11.68
CA ASN A 105 -3.21 0.79 -10.26
C ASN A 105 -4.65 0.63 -9.75
N CYS A 106 -4.93 -0.50 -9.10
CA CYS A 106 -6.20 -0.71 -8.43
C CYS A 106 -6.17 0.00 -7.07
N VAL A 107 -7.10 0.92 -6.90
CA VAL A 107 -7.28 1.70 -5.67
C VAL A 107 -8.50 1.17 -4.94
N GLU A 108 -8.34 0.88 -3.67
CA GLU A 108 -9.44 0.59 -2.75
C GLU A 108 -9.71 1.79 -1.86
N LEU A 109 -10.99 2.17 -1.67
CA LEU A 109 -11.43 3.04 -0.59
C LEU A 109 -12.26 2.22 0.39
N GLY A 110 -11.71 1.97 1.59
CA GLY A 110 -12.39 1.23 2.64
C GLY A 110 -12.97 2.15 3.71
N GLU A 111 -14.26 1.97 4.02
CA GLU A 111 -14.87 2.70 5.13
C GLU A 111 -14.36 2.21 6.48
N ARG A 112 -14.15 3.14 7.40
CA ARG A 112 -13.79 2.83 8.79
C ARG A 112 -14.55 3.76 9.74
N PRO A 113 -14.99 3.26 10.92
CA PRO A 113 -15.59 4.10 11.95
C PRO A 113 -14.49 4.98 12.56
N LEU A 114 -14.38 6.21 12.08
CA LEU A 114 -13.40 7.18 12.54
C LEU A 114 -14.02 8.22 13.48
N LYS A 115 -13.16 9.04 14.11
CA LYS A 115 -13.63 10.14 14.95
C LYS A 115 -14.44 11.13 14.10
N ALA A 116 -15.48 11.71 14.68
CA ALA A 116 -16.42 12.64 14.04
C ALA A 116 -15.80 13.90 13.38
N GLN A 117 -14.49 14.11 13.48
CA GLN A 117 -13.75 15.22 12.88
C GLN A 117 -12.84 14.78 11.74
N SER A 118 -12.79 13.49 11.45
CA SER A 118 -12.02 12.97 10.31
C SER A 118 -12.82 13.16 9.02
N SER A 119 -12.18 13.60 7.95
CA SER A 119 -12.80 13.81 6.65
C SER A 119 -11.80 13.49 5.54
N GLY A 120 -12.30 13.10 4.39
CA GLY A 120 -11.48 12.73 3.25
C GLY A 120 -10.71 11.43 3.44
N VAL A 121 -9.66 11.26 2.65
CA VAL A 121 -8.70 10.15 2.81
C VAL A 121 -7.87 10.37 4.08
N THR A 122 -7.84 9.38 4.97
CA THR A 122 -7.20 9.52 6.29
C THR A 122 -5.93 8.70 6.47
N GLY A 123 -5.61 7.79 5.55
CA GLY A 123 -4.38 7.02 5.57
C GLY A 123 -4.41 5.79 4.68
N LEU A 124 -3.26 5.17 4.51
CA LEU A 124 -3.12 3.84 3.91
C LEU A 124 -3.34 2.80 5.01
N PHE A 125 -4.27 1.86 4.81
CA PHE A 125 -4.49 0.80 5.78
C PHE A 125 -4.09 -0.59 5.30
N GLU A 126 -4.00 -0.80 3.99
CA GLU A 126 -3.64 -2.11 3.43
C GLU A 126 -2.83 -1.96 2.14
N LEU A 127 -1.89 -2.89 1.96
CA LEU A 127 -1.19 -3.14 0.70
C LEU A 127 -1.23 -4.64 0.41
N VAL A 128 -1.63 -5.03 -0.79
CA VAL A 128 -1.75 -6.44 -1.18
C VAL A 128 -0.68 -6.79 -2.22
N LEU A 129 0.26 -7.64 -1.83
CA LEU A 129 1.40 -8.04 -2.64
C LEU A 129 1.17 -9.40 -3.30
N GLU A 130 1.63 -9.54 -4.54
CA GLU A 130 1.70 -10.83 -5.23
C GLU A 130 3.04 -11.50 -4.93
N VAL A 131 3.03 -12.71 -4.36
CA VAL A 131 4.23 -13.45 -3.96
C VAL A 131 4.25 -14.86 -4.55
N GLU A 132 5.42 -15.34 -4.97
CA GLU A 132 5.55 -16.67 -5.60
C GLU A 132 5.44 -17.80 -4.57
N GLN A 133 6.08 -17.63 -3.40
CA GLN A 133 6.15 -18.64 -2.34
C GLN A 133 5.48 -18.12 -1.07
N LEU A 134 4.15 -18.30 -0.99
CA LEU A 134 3.32 -17.71 0.06
C LEU A 134 3.84 -18.00 1.49
N ASP A 135 4.19 -19.27 1.80
CA ASP A 135 4.68 -19.64 3.13
C ASP A 135 6.01 -18.93 3.46
N GLY A 136 6.94 -18.89 2.50
CA GLY A 136 8.22 -18.22 2.67
C GLY A 136 8.09 -16.69 2.82
N ALA A 137 7.17 -16.09 2.09
CA ALA A 137 6.88 -14.66 2.23
C ALA A 137 6.25 -14.36 3.60
N VAL A 138 5.31 -15.17 4.07
CA VAL A 138 4.72 -15.03 5.42
C VAL A 138 5.82 -15.11 6.49
N GLU A 139 6.68 -16.13 6.48
CA GLU A 139 7.80 -16.28 7.43
C GLU A 139 8.75 -15.07 7.38
N PHE A 140 9.00 -14.53 6.20
CA PHE A 140 9.85 -13.34 6.02
C PHE A 140 9.26 -12.11 6.71
N TYR A 141 7.98 -11.80 6.43
CA TYR A 141 7.31 -10.63 7.00
C TYR A 141 7.01 -10.79 8.50
N GLU A 142 6.75 -12.01 8.99
CA GLU A 142 6.64 -12.27 10.44
C GLU A 142 7.96 -11.98 11.17
N ARG A 143 9.11 -12.32 10.59
CA ARG A 143 10.43 -11.96 11.17
C ARG A 143 10.73 -10.46 11.11
N LEU A 144 10.14 -9.74 10.14
CA LEU A 144 10.16 -8.28 10.16
C LEU A 144 9.32 -7.69 11.29
N GLY A 145 8.37 -8.45 11.85
CA GLY A 145 7.54 -8.03 12.98
C GLY A 145 6.08 -7.77 12.63
N PHE A 146 5.61 -8.24 11.46
CA PHE A 146 4.17 -8.37 11.20
C PHE A 146 3.60 -9.58 11.94
N GLU A 147 2.32 -9.54 12.26
CA GLU A 147 1.60 -10.63 12.91
C GLU A 147 0.52 -11.17 11.96
N THR A 148 0.44 -12.49 11.76
CA THR A 148 -0.64 -13.11 10.98
C THR A 148 -1.97 -12.93 11.70
N VAL A 149 -2.98 -12.37 11.02
CA VAL A 149 -4.32 -12.14 11.56
C VAL A 149 -5.42 -12.90 10.81
N ASP A 150 -5.17 -13.27 9.56
CA ASP A 150 -6.06 -14.13 8.78
C ASP A 150 -5.23 -15.09 7.93
N ASP A 151 -5.34 -16.40 8.24
CA ASP A 151 -4.64 -17.47 7.52
C ASP A 151 -5.55 -18.10 6.48
N GLY A 152 -5.58 -17.52 5.31
CA GLY A 152 -6.29 -18.01 4.13
C GLY A 152 -5.41 -18.79 3.16
N ARG A 153 -4.41 -19.57 3.62
CA ARG A 153 -3.49 -20.32 2.74
C ARG A 153 -4.21 -21.26 1.78
N GLU A 154 -5.32 -21.85 2.20
CA GLU A 154 -6.13 -22.71 1.32
C GLU A 154 -6.74 -21.92 0.14
N GLU A 155 -7.00 -20.64 0.32
CA GLU A 155 -7.45 -19.69 -0.71
C GLU A 155 -6.29 -19.02 -1.44
N GLY A 156 -5.05 -19.28 -1.03
CA GLY A 156 -3.84 -18.71 -1.62
C GLY A 156 -3.55 -17.29 -1.15
N ARG A 157 -3.95 -16.92 0.05
CA ARG A 157 -3.69 -15.61 0.65
C ARG A 157 -3.41 -15.69 2.15
N VAL A 158 -2.70 -14.72 2.69
CA VAL A 158 -2.51 -14.54 4.14
C VAL A 158 -2.49 -13.04 4.43
N ARG A 159 -3.23 -12.60 5.44
CA ARG A 159 -3.20 -11.22 5.93
C ARG A 159 -2.35 -11.13 7.19
N LEU A 160 -1.40 -10.20 7.15
CA LEU A 160 -0.55 -9.84 8.27
C LEU A 160 -0.83 -8.39 8.67
N THR A 161 -0.50 -8.02 9.91
CA THR A 161 -0.73 -6.66 10.42
C THR A 161 0.42 -6.17 11.29
N THR A 162 0.58 -4.84 11.33
CA THR A 162 1.33 -4.13 12.40
C THR A 162 0.41 -3.62 13.51
N GLY A 163 -0.91 -3.90 13.42
CA GLY A 163 -1.95 -3.31 14.26
C GLY A 163 -2.52 -2.00 13.73
N LYS A 164 -1.84 -1.35 12.78
CA LYS A 164 -2.30 -0.12 12.10
C LYS A 164 -2.25 -0.19 10.59
N PHE A 165 -1.56 -1.18 10.06
CA PHE A 165 -1.36 -1.39 8.65
C PHE A 165 -1.40 -2.88 8.37
N ASP A 166 -2.20 -3.28 7.39
CA ASP A 166 -2.33 -4.65 6.95
C ASP A 166 -1.51 -4.88 5.68
N LEU A 167 -0.76 -5.96 5.67
CA LEU A 167 -0.06 -6.47 4.50
C LEU A 167 -0.69 -7.79 4.12
N GLU A 168 -1.37 -7.84 2.98
CA GLU A 168 -1.92 -9.09 2.49
C GLU A 168 -1.01 -9.69 1.41
N LEU A 169 -0.65 -10.95 1.57
CA LEU A 169 0.19 -11.70 0.64
C LEU A 169 -0.68 -12.65 -0.16
N TRP A 170 -0.59 -12.61 -1.48
CA TRP A 170 -1.38 -13.41 -2.39
C TRP A 170 -0.50 -14.23 -3.33
N SER A 171 -0.81 -15.52 -3.49
CA SER A 171 -0.32 -16.28 -4.63
C SER A 171 -0.76 -15.62 -5.94
N PRO A 172 0.01 -15.72 -7.05
CA PRO A 172 -0.32 -15.08 -8.32
C PRO A 172 -1.70 -15.50 -8.84
N ARG A 173 -2.67 -14.60 -8.76
CA ARG A 173 -4.04 -14.80 -9.24
C ARG A 173 -4.75 -13.44 -9.40
N LEU A 174 -5.91 -13.44 -10.06
CA LEU A 174 -6.76 -12.26 -10.07
C LEU A 174 -7.30 -11.98 -8.66
N GLY A 175 -7.24 -10.74 -8.24
CA GLY A 175 -7.76 -10.26 -6.98
C GLY A 175 -9.28 -10.10 -6.96
N ILE A 176 -9.80 -9.51 -5.88
CA ILE A 176 -11.24 -9.33 -5.61
C ILE A 176 -11.93 -8.51 -6.72
N ALA A 177 -11.30 -7.44 -7.16
CA ALA A 177 -11.82 -6.54 -8.21
C ALA A 177 -11.24 -6.88 -9.59
N ASP A 178 -10.97 -8.15 -9.89
CA ASP A 178 -10.16 -8.57 -11.03
C ASP A 178 -8.80 -7.83 -11.08
N ALA A 179 -8.36 -7.38 -9.91
CA ALA A 179 -7.22 -6.52 -9.78
C ALA A 179 -5.93 -7.23 -10.16
N ARG A 180 -5.32 -6.69 -11.17
CA ARG A 180 -3.92 -6.79 -11.47
C ARG A 180 -3.42 -5.36 -11.37
N GLY A 181 -3.13 -4.97 -10.14
CA GLY A 181 -2.66 -3.63 -9.83
C GLY A 181 -1.33 -3.31 -10.48
N GLY A 182 -0.82 -2.15 -10.18
CA GLY A 182 0.41 -1.64 -10.78
C GLY A 182 1.69 -2.19 -10.18
N VAL A 183 2.76 -1.46 -10.42
CA VAL A 183 4.08 -1.71 -9.84
C VAL A 183 4.33 -0.68 -8.75
N HIS A 184 4.52 -1.14 -7.51
CA HIS A 184 5.03 -0.26 -6.47
C HIS A 184 6.56 -0.26 -6.49
N VAL A 185 7.14 0.87 -6.10
CA VAL A 185 8.60 1.00 -5.97
C VAL A 185 9.02 0.53 -4.59
N ASP A 186 8.31 1.01 -3.54
CA ASP A 186 8.69 0.87 -2.15
C ASP A 186 7.49 1.18 -1.25
N PHE A 187 7.47 0.66 -0.06
CA PHE A 187 6.58 1.13 1.00
C PHE A 187 7.37 1.29 2.30
N GLY A 188 7.07 2.35 3.03
CA GLY A 188 7.74 2.69 4.28
C GLY A 188 6.94 2.26 5.49
N VAL A 189 7.59 1.63 6.47
CA VAL A 189 6.98 1.25 7.76
C VAL A 189 7.85 1.75 8.90
N VAL A 190 7.24 2.44 9.85
CA VAL A 190 7.93 3.01 11.01
C VAL A 190 8.33 1.92 12.01
N THR A 191 9.56 2.01 12.52
CA THR A 191 10.06 1.14 13.60
C THR A 191 11.07 1.87 14.48
N ASP A 192 11.17 1.49 15.75
CA ASP A 192 12.12 2.08 16.69
C ASP A 192 13.60 1.77 16.37
N ASP A 193 13.90 0.65 15.69
CA ASP A 193 15.26 0.23 15.34
C ASP A 193 15.31 -0.46 13.97
N PRO A 194 15.36 0.33 12.87
CA PRO A 194 15.42 -0.22 11.51
C PRO A 194 16.57 -1.22 11.29
N SER A 195 17.72 -0.94 11.86
CA SER A 195 18.90 -1.77 11.67
C SER A 195 18.80 -3.12 12.40
N SER A 196 18.14 -3.16 13.55
CA SER A 196 17.91 -4.42 14.27
C SER A 196 16.90 -5.28 13.55
N VAL A 197 15.78 -4.69 13.14
CA VAL A 197 14.72 -5.41 12.41
C VAL A 197 15.25 -5.95 11.08
N ALA A 198 16.00 -5.16 10.30
CA ALA A 198 16.57 -5.60 9.03
C ALA A 198 17.51 -6.81 9.18
N ARG A 199 18.24 -6.94 10.28
CA ARG A 199 19.13 -8.08 10.53
C ARG A 199 18.40 -9.41 10.68
N GLU A 200 17.16 -9.40 11.15
CA GLU A 200 16.37 -10.62 11.33
C GLU A 200 16.05 -11.33 10.00
N VAL A 201 16.08 -10.61 8.89
CA VAL A 201 15.75 -11.13 7.54
C VAL A 201 16.93 -11.03 6.55
N ALA A 202 18.08 -10.53 6.98
CA ALA A 202 19.19 -10.20 6.08
C ALA A 202 19.71 -11.40 5.26
N ASP A 203 19.67 -12.60 5.82
CA ASP A 203 20.17 -13.82 5.16
C ASP A 203 19.22 -14.32 4.05
N ASP A 204 17.94 -13.95 4.10
CA ASP A 204 16.91 -14.36 3.13
C ASP A 204 16.55 -13.22 2.17
N ALA A 205 16.87 -11.96 2.52
CA ALA A 205 16.62 -10.81 1.67
C ALA A 205 17.52 -10.80 0.43
N LEU A 206 16.98 -10.41 -0.74
CA LEU A 206 17.77 -10.21 -1.96
C LEU A 206 18.76 -9.06 -1.81
N SER A 207 18.43 -8.06 -1.01
CA SER A 207 19.35 -6.98 -0.63
C SER A 207 18.89 -6.27 0.64
N VAL A 208 19.87 -5.74 1.39
CA VAL A 208 19.66 -4.83 2.52
C VAL A 208 20.57 -3.62 2.31
N THR A 209 20.00 -2.42 2.27
CA THR A 209 20.73 -1.19 1.94
C THR A 209 20.34 -0.07 2.91
N SER A 210 21.35 0.58 3.50
CA SER A 210 21.10 1.80 4.26
C SER A 210 20.68 2.94 3.34
N VAL A 211 19.57 3.60 3.67
CA VAL A 211 19.06 4.79 2.99
C VAL A 211 19.03 5.96 3.95
N LYS A 212 18.71 7.16 3.45
CA LYS A 212 18.76 8.39 4.25
C LYS A 212 17.95 8.29 5.56
N ASP A 213 16.74 7.73 5.46
CA ASP A 213 15.76 7.73 6.54
C ASP A 213 15.56 6.34 7.18
N GLY A 214 16.49 5.39 6.93
CA GLY A 214 16.36 4.05 7.51
C GLY A 214 17.10 2.94 6.76
N VAL A 215 16.48 1.79 6.63
CA VAL A 215 17.04 0.61 5.96
C VAL A 215 16.03 0.07 4.95
N ARG A 216 16.42 0.04 3.68
CA ARG A 216 15.63 -0.57 2.60
C ARG A 216 16.01 -2.03 2.44
N ILE A 217 15.02 -2.88 2.44
CA ILE A 217 15.14 -4.32 2.26
C ILE A 217 14.44 -4.69 0.95
N ARG A 218 15.04 -5.60 0.18
CA ARG A 218 14.36 -6.25 -0.93
C ARG A 218 14.06 -7.69 -0.51
N ASP A 219 12.77 -8.04 -0.49
CA ASP A 219 12.32 -9.37 -0.11
C ASP A 219 12.61 -10.43 -1.19
N PRO A 220 12.39 -11.73 -0.94
CA PRO A 220 12.64 -12.80 -1.90
C PRO A 220 11.85 -12.70 -3.21
N ASP A 221 10.67 -12.08 -3.19
CA ASP A 221 9.80 -11.88 -4.37
C ASP A 221 10.14 -10.60 -5.15
N GLY A 222 11.03 -9.77 -4.60
CA GLY A 222 11.52 -8.55 -5.24
C GLY A 222 10.82 -7.28 -4.78
N HIS A 223 9.92 -7.35 -3.79
CA HIS A 223 9.30 -6.18 -3.19
C HIS A 223 10.30 -5.42 -2.32
N TYR A 224 10.21 -4.09 -2.34
CA TYR A 224 10.99 -3.26 -1.45
C TYR A 224 10.14 -2.80 -0.28
N VAL A 225 10.69 -2.95 0.92
CA VAL A 225 10.18 -2.36 2.16
C VAL A 225 11.28 -1.51 2.80
N THR A 226 10.95 -0.27 3.16
CA THR A 226 11.87 0.60 3.89
C THR A 226 11.43 0.70 5.35
N LEU A 227 12.30 0.27 6.24
CA LEU A 227 12.14 0.46 7.67
C LEU A 227 12.60 1.87 8.02
N VAL A 228 11.71 2.69 8.58
CA VAL A 228 11.94 4.10 8.93
C VAL A 228 12.06 4.24 10.44
N GLY A 229 13.01 5.06 10.91
CA GLY A 229 13.27 5.27 12.34
C GLY A 229 13.16 6.71 12.77
#